data_b428240b24f1f0e74ce56df7487ffdaa
#
_entry.id   b428240b24f1f0e74ce56df7487ffdaa
#
_cell.length_a   1.000
_cell.length_b   1.000
_cell.length_c   1.000
_cell.angle_alpha   90.00
_cell.angle_beta   90.00
_cell.angle_gamma   90.00
#
_symmetry.space_group_name_H-M   'P 1'
#
loop_
_entity.id
_entity.type
_entity.pdbx_description
1 polymer ?
#
loop_
_entity_poly.entity_id
_entity_poly.type
_entity_poly.pdbx_seq_one_letter_code
_entity_poly.pdbx_strand_id
1 'polypeptide(L)'
;MNPAPSEIRLSDLTICHDRRPAVHHLSGRFAPGSLTAVVGPNGAGKTTLLRALAGLHRPQTGRIEGLPRPAGIALLPQQAAIDRGFPVTCRDVVLLGLWAETGPFRAVPREGQARAAAALEAVGLGGFGARPIGSLSAGQFQRVLFARLLLQDAPVILLDEPFNALDAGTVADLLGVV
;
A
#
# COMPACT_ATOMS: atom_id res chain seq x y z
N MET A 1 -19.79 -6.35 -4.56
CA MET A 1 -18.98 -7.39 -5.21
C MET A 1 -17.94 -6.66 -6.04
N ASN A 2 -16.66 -6.69 -5.61
CA ASN A 2 -15.59 -6.13 -6.44
C ASN A 2 -15.50 -6.95 -7.74
N PRO A 3 -15.39 -6.30 -8.92
CA PRO A 3 -15.15 -7.03 -10.16
C PRO A 3 -13.85 -7.84 -10.01
N ALA A 4 -13.83 -9.03 -10.60
CA ALA A 4 -12.62 -9.85 -10.64
C ALA A 4 -11.43 -9.01 -11.15
N PRO A 5 -10.24 -9.16 -10.56
CA PRO A 5 -9.08 -8.40 -10.99
C PRO A 5 -8.82 -8.68 -12.48
N SER A 6 -8.70 -7.61 -13.26
CA SER A 6 -8.37 -7.68 -14.69
C SER A 6 -6.85 -7.59 -14.89
N GLU A 7 -6.37 -8.09 -16.04
CA GLU A 7 -4.97 -7.89 -16.43
C GLU A 7 -4.65 -6.39 -16.49
N ILE A 8 -3.59 -5.96 -15.80
CA ILE A 8 -3.10 -4.59 -15.90
C ILE A 8 -2.08 -4.54 -17.04
N ARG A 9 -2.30 -3.65 -18.01
CA ARG A 9 -1.44 -3.52 -19.19
C ARG A 9 -0.80 -2.13 -19.26
N LEU A 10 0.49 -2.12 -19.52
CA LEU A 10 1.29 -0.92 -19.76
C LEU A 10 1.62 -0.84 -21.26
N SER A 11 1.38 0.30 -21.88
CA SER A 11 1.64 0.52 -23.31
C SER A 11 2.49 1.78 -23.48
N ASP A 12 3.76 1.59 -23.86
CA ASP A 12 4.72 2.65 -24.21
C ASP A 12 4.80 3.78 -23.15
N LEU A 13 4.86 3.37 -21.89
CA LEU A 13 4.72 4.24 -20.74
C LEU A 13 6.00 5.05 -20.48
N THR A 14 5.92 6.37 -20.54
CA THR A 14 6.96 7.28 -20.08
C THR A 14 6.45 8.11 -18.92
N ILE A 15 7.18 8.09 -17.80
CA ILE A 15 6.84 8.81 -16.57
C ILE A 15 8.03 9.68 -16.17
N CYS A 16 7.80 10.98 -15.99
CA CYS A 16 8.82 11.91 -15.54
C CYS A 16 8.70 12.19 -14.04
N HIS A 17 9.84 12.34 -13.39
CA HIS A 17 9.97 12.91 -12.05
C HIS A 17 10.85 14.16 -12.17
N ASP A 18 10.37 15.29 -11.67
CA ASP A 18 11.06 16.59 -11.79
C ASP A 18 11.52 16.91 -13.23
N ARG A 19 10.64 16.72 -14.20
CA ARG A 19 10.87 16.91 -15.65
C ARG A 19 11.91 15.99 -16.29
N ARG A 20 12.43 15.00 -15.56
CA ARG A 20 13.34 13.98 -16.10
C ARG A 20 12.63 12.66 -16.25
N PRO A 21 12.78 11.94 -17.36
CA PRO A 21 12.22 10.60 -17.51
C PRO A 21 12.79 9.65 -16.46
N ALA A 22 11.94 9.16 -15.56
CA ALA A 22 12.29 8.14 -14.57
C ALA A 22 11.92 6.72 -15.06
N VAL A 23 10.87 6.62 -15.88
CA VAL A 23 10.48 5.41 -16.62
C VAL A 23 10.37 5.82 -18.08
N HIS A 24 10.91 5.03 -18.99
CA HIS A 24 11.02 5.39 -20.40
C HIS A 24 10.56 4.23 -21.31
N HIS A 25 9.53 4.46 -22.11
CA HIS A 25 8.97 3.51 -23.10
C HIS A 25 8.69 2.11 -22.52
N LEU A 26 8.19 2.02 -21.29
CA LEU A 26 7.89 0.75 -20.63
C LEU A 26 6.60 0.16 -21.18
N SER A 27 6.68 -1.07 -21.69
CA SER A 27 5.52 -1.88 -22.04
C SER A 27 5.57 -3.20 -21.29
N GLY A 28 4.41 -3.67 -20.82
CA GLY A 28 4.33 -4.90 -20.05
C GLY A 28 2.92 -5.20 -19.58
N ARG A 29 2.78 -6.29 -18.83
CA ARG A 29 1.49 -6.72 -18.27
C ARG A 29 1.68 -7.38 -16.90
N PHE A 30 0.69 -7.23 -16.04
CA PHE A 30 0.55 -7.94 -14.79
C PHE A 30 -0.68 -8.83 -14.87
N ALA A 31 -0.49 -10.12 -14.74
CA ALA A 31 -1.60 -11.08 -14.78
C ALA A 31 -2.41 -11.02 -13.48
N PRO A 32 -3.73 -11.24 -13.52
CA PRO A 32 -4.54 -11.36 -12.32
C PRO A 32 -4.03 -12.48 -11.39
N GLY A 33 -4.04 -12.22 -10.07
CA GLY A 33 -3.61 -13.19 -9.06
C GLY A 33 -2.09 -13.50 -9.08
N SER A 34 -1.28 -12.70 -9.80
CA SER A 34 0.16 -12.87 -9.82
C SER A 34 0.87 -12.01 -8.79
N LEU A 35 1.97 -12.51 -8.23
CA LEU A 35 2.96 -11.73 -7.51
C LEU A 35 4.08 -11.33 -8.48
N THR A 36 4.32 -10.04 -8.65
CA THR A 36 5.35 -9.51 -9.56
C THR A 36 6.35 -8.66 -8.80
N ALA A 37 7.64 -9.01 -8.87
CA ALA A 37 8.72 -8.19 -8.33
C ALA A 37 9.27 -7.23 -9.38
N VAL A 38 9.30 -5.93 -9.07
CA VAL A 38 9.97 -4.91 -9.87
C VAL A 38 11.38 -4.70 -9.31
N VAL A 39 12.39 -5.15 -10.04
CA VAL A 39 13.80 -5.12 -9.61
C VAL A 39 14.61 -4.12 -10.43
N GLY A 40 15.64 -3.54 -9.82
CA GLY A 40 16.52 -2.58 -10.47
C GLY A 40 17.29 -1.74 -9.45
N PRO A 41 18.33 -1.01 -9.87
CA PRO A 41 19.14 -0.16 -8.99
C PRO A 41 18.32 0.99 -8.39
N ASN A 42 18.90 1.67 -7.37
CA ASN A 42 18.31 2.88 -6.84
C ASN A 42 18.24 3.96 -7.93
N GLY A 43 17.13 4.69 -7.99
CA GLY A 43 16.89 5.67 -9.06
C GLY A 43 16.35 5.09 -10.39
N ALA A 44 16.17 3.76 -10.54
CA ALA A 44 15.64 3.15 -11.75
C ALA A 44 14.14 3.42 -12.02
N GLY A 45 13.47 4.24 -11.21
CA GLY A 45 12.07 4.59 -11.42
C GLY A 45 11.04 3.63 -10.81
N LYS A 46 11.45 2.66 -9.97
CA LYS A 46 10.54 1.68 -9.32
C LYS A 46 9.40 2.37 -8.56
N THR A 47 9.74 3.27 -7.64
CA THR A 47 8.76 4.06 -6.88
C THR A 47 7.87 4.91 -7.80
N THR A 48 8.45 5.49 -8.86
CA THR A 48 7.70 6.30 -9.84
C THR A 48 6.67 5.45 -10.59
N LEU A 49 7.04 4.23 -10.99
CA LEU A 49 6.13 3.27 -11.61
C LEU A 49 5.00 2.88 -10.64
N LEU A 50 5.32 2.53 -9.38
CA LEU A 50 4.31 2.17 -8.37
C LEU A 50 3.35 3.33 -8.10
N ARG A 51 3.85 4.57 -8.01
CA ARG A 51 3.01 5.77 -7.86
C ARG A 51 2.11 6.02 -9.07
N ALA A 52 2.59 5.72 -10.28
CA ALA A 52 1.76 5.82 -11.48
C ALA A 52 0.66 4.76 -11.48
N LEU A 53 0.96 3.51 -11.11
CA LEU A 53 -0.03 2.45 -10.92
C LEU A 53 -1.05 2.79 -9.84
N ALA A 54 -0.63 3.46 -8.76
CA ALA A 54 -1.51 3.97 -7.71
C ALA A 54 -2.36 5.19 -8.13
N GLY A 55 -2.16 5.72 -9.35
CA GLY A 55 -2.84 6.93 -9.82
C GLY A 55 -2.34 8.24 -9.20
N LEU A 56 -1.24 8.19 -8.42
CA LEU A 56 -0.64 9.36 -7.77
C LEU A 56 0.29 10.14 -8.70
N HIS A 57 0.67 9.56 -9.83
CA HIS A 57 1.53 10.17 -10.83
C HIS A 57 0.97 9.89 -12.22
N ARG A 58 0.81 10.94 -13.04
CA ARG A 58 0.31 10.76 -14.41
C ARG A 58 1.46 10.48 -15.37
N PRO A 59 1.34 9.45 -16.24
CA PRO A 59 2.28 9.26 -17.32
C PRO A 59 2.31 10.48 -18.25
N GLN A 60 3.47 10.77 -18.80
CA GLN A 60 3.65 11.81 -19.81
C GLN A 60 3.23 11.31 -21.18
N THR A 61 3.57 10.07 -21.51
CA THR A 61 3.11 9.36 -22.70
C THR A 61 2.74 7.92 -22.37
N GLY A 62 2.03 7.27 -23.26
CA GLY A 62 1.55 5.92 -23.08
C GLY A 62 0.31 5.85 -22.20
N ARG A 63 -0.10 4.64 -21.82
CA ARG A 63 -1.30 4.42 -21.00
C ARG A 63 -1.17 3.19 -20.12
N ILE A 64 -1.94 3.20 -19.03
CA ILE A 64 -2.15 2.09 -18.11
C ILE A 64 -3.61 1.68 -18.22
N GLU A 65 -3.89 0.43 -18.52
CA GLU A 65 -5.23 -0.12 -18.69
C GLU A 65 -5.46 -1.25 -17.66
N GLY A 66 -6.71 -1.52 -17.32
CA GLY A 66 -7.09 -2.61 -16.42
C GLY A 66 -6.94 -2.29 -14.93
N LEU A 67 -6.55 -1.09 -14.55
CA LEU A 67 -6.52 -0.69 -13.14
C LEU A 67 -7.94 -0.63 -12.57
N PRO A 68 -8.15 -1.10 -11.33
CA PRO A 68 -9.39 -0.87 -10.61
C PRO A 68 -9.56 0.63 -10.30
N ARG A 69 -10.73 1.00 -9.77
CA ARG A 69 -10.92 2.34 -9.20
C ARG A 69 -9.87 2.61 -8.11
N PRO A 70 -9.49 3.87 -7.83
CA PRO A 70 -8.47 4.18 -6.83
C PRO A 70 -8.67 3.50 -5.47
N ALA A 71 -9.92 3.32 -5.03
CA ALA A 71 -10.25 2.58 -3.82
C ALA A 71 -9.86 1.08 -3.84
N GLY A 72 -9.70 0.50 -5.02
CA GLY A 72 -9.25 -0.89 -5.22
C GLY A 72 -7.74 -1.04 -5.34
N ILE A 73 -6.96 -0.01 -5.00
CA ILE A 73 -5.50 -0.06 -5.01
C ILE A 73 -4.99 0.29 -3.61
N ALA A 74 -4.29 -0.64 -2.98
CA ALA A 74 -3.59 -0.40 -1.73
C ALA A 74 -2.11 -0.14 -2.01
N LEU A 75 -1.59 0.99 -1.54
CA LEU A 75 -0.18 1.33 -1.66
C LEU A 75 0.47 1.39 -0.27
N LEU A 76 1.56 0.64 -0.11
CA LEU A 76 2.50 0.79 0.98
C LEU A 76 3.73 1.52 0.44
N PRO A 77 3.91 2.81 0.73
CA PRO A 77 5.04 3.58 0.24
C PRO A 77 6.30 3.28 1.06
N GLN A 78 7.47 3.46 0.46
CA GLN A 78 8.79 3.30 1.10
C GLN A 78 8.93 4.13 2.38
N GLN A 79 8.41 5.35 2.37
CA GLN A 79 8.27 6.19 3.56
C GLN A 79 6.82 6.65 3.66
N ALA A 80 6.13 6.21 4.70
CA ALA A 80 4.83 6.78 4.99
C ALA A 80 5.03 8.23 5.48
N ALA A 81 4.44 9.17 4.77
CA ALA A 81 4.45 10.59 5.13
C ALA A 81 3.52 10.87 6.35
N ILE A 82 3.50 9.94 7.31
CA ILE A 82 2.76 10.10 8.56
C ILE A 82 3.72 10.67 9.58
N ASP A 83 3.45 11.89 10.02
CA ASP A 83 4.17 12.48 11.15
C ASP A 83 3.90 11.66 12.41
N ARG A 84 4.92 10.95 12.90
CA ARG A 84 4.84 10.11 14.08
C ARG A 84 4.67 10.91 15.37
N GLY A 85 4.91 12.22 15.34
CA GLY A 85 4.60 13.15 16.43
C GLY A 85 3.12 13.50 16.52
N PHE A 86 2.33 13.19 15.49
CA PHE A 86 0.89 13.44 15.51
C PHE A 86 0.19 12.49 16.51
N PRO A 87 -0.73 12.97 17.36
CA PRO A 87 -1.32 12.21 18.46
C PRO A 87 -2.43 11.25 17.98
N VAL A 88 -2.05 10.28 17.14
CA VAL A 88 -2.94 9.19 16.68
C VAL A 88 -2.47 7.84 17.20
N THR A 89 -3.41 6.93 17.37
CA THR A 89 -3.16 5.57 17.82
C THR A 89 -2.92 4.61 16.65
N CYS A 90 -2.40 3.41 16.95
CA CYS A 90 -2.27 2.34 15.96
C CYS A 90 -3.61 2.02 15.29
N ARG A 91 -4.68 1.94 16.09
CA ARG A 91 -6.03 1.70 15.58
C ARG A 91 -6.48 2.78 14.61
N ASP A 92 -6.24 4.07 14.93
CA ASP A 92 -6.64 5.18 14.06
C ASP A 92 -5.95 5.07 12.69
N VAL A 93 -4.65 4.75 12.66
CA VAL A 93 -3.90 4.54 11.41
C VAL A 93 -4.45 3.33 10.63
N VAL A 94 -4.74 2.22 11.29
CA VAL A 94 -5.30 1.03 10.64
C VAL A 94 -6.67 1.32 10.06
N LEU A 95 -7.54 2.04 10.79
CA LEU A 95 -8.88 2.43 10.34
C LEU A 95 -8.89 3.30 9.09
N LEU A 96 -7.78 3.98 8.75
CA LEU A 96 -7.64 4.67 7.46
C LEU A 96 -7.77 3.71 6.26
N GLY A 97 -7.55 2.40 6.44
CA GLY A 97 -7.83 1.39 5.42
C GLY A 97 -9.29 1.34 4.99
N LEU A 98 -10.23 1.73 5.87
CA LEU A 98 -11.66 1.77 5.57
C LEU A 98 -12.14 3.11 5.01
N TRP A 99 -11.22 4.06 4.75
CA TRP A 99 -11.60 5.42 4.32
C TRP A 99 -12.49 5.42 3.07
N ALA A 100 -12.22 4.54 2.12
CA ALA A 100 -13.01 4.43 0.90
C ALA A 100 -14.43 3.92 1.13
N GLU A 101 -14.64 3.12 2.19
CA GLU A 101 -15.96 2.59 2.57
C GLU A 101 -16.74 3.58 3.42
N THR A 102 -16.08 4.23 4.38
CA THR A 102 -16.73 5.08 5.40
C THR A 102 -16.81 6.55 5.01
N GLY A 103 -15.84 7.02 4.22
CA GLY A 103 -15.70 8.46 3.91
C GLY A 103 -15.28 9.30 5.13
N PRO A 104 -15.14 10.63 4.93
CA PRO A 104 -14.55 11.53 5.94
C PRO A 104 -15.49 11.89 7.11
N PHE A 105 -16.79 11.68 6.96
CA PHE A 105 -17.80 12.21 7.91
C PHE A 105 -18.60 11.13 8.64
N ARG A 106 -18.31 9.87 8.41
CA ARG A 106 -19.01 8.76 9.06
C ARG A 106 -18.12 8.10 10.11
N ALA A 107 -18.72 7.78 11.25
CA ALA A 107 -18.06 6.95 12.24
C ALA A 107 -17.87 5.52 11.70
N VAL A 108 -16.71 4.93 11.97
CA VAL A 108 -16.46 3.54 11.61
C VAL A 108 -17.37 2.61 12.44
N PRO A 109 -18.17 1.73 11.80
CA PRO A 109 -19.05 0.80 12.49
C PRO A 109 -18.29 -0.16 13.41
N ARG A 110 -18.99 -0.80 14.36
CA ARG A 110 -18.40 -1.81 15.28
C ARG A 110 -17.70 -2.94 14.52
N GLU A 111 -18.25 -3.38 13.40
CA GLU A 111 -17.66 -4.37 12.52
C GLU A 111 -16.29 -3.92 11.98
N GLY A 112 -16.20 -2.68 11.49
CA GLY A 112 -14.93 -2.10 11.03
C GLY A 112 -13.89 -1.98 12.15
N GLN A 113 -14.32 -1.67 13.38
CA GLN A 113 -13.44 -1.67 14.55
C GLN A 113 -12.91 -3.08 14.86
N ALA A 114 -13.74 -4.10 14.75
CA ALA A 114 -13.35 -5.49 14.93
C ALA A 114 -12.38 -5.97 13.84
N ARG A 115 -12.64 -5.62 12.58
CA ARG A 115 -11.74 -5.88 11.44
C ARG A 115 -10.36 -5.23 11.66
N ALA A 116 -10.32 -4.00 12.16
CA ALA A 116 -9.05 -3.30 12.47
C ALA A 116 -8.27 -3.99 13.60
N ALA A 117 -8.96 -4.50 14.64
CA ALA A 117 -8.32 -5.26 15.71
C ALA A 117 -7.74 -6.58 15.18
N ALA A 118 -8.50 -7.31 14.35
CA ALA A 118 -8.03 -8.55 13.72
C ALA A 118 -6.83 -8.30 12.78
N ALA A 119 -6.82 -7.19 12.03
CA ALA A 119 -5.69 -6.83 11.19
C ALA A 119 -4.42 -6.53 12.03
N LEU A 120 -4.55 -5.91 13.19
CA LEU A 120 -3.42 -5.73 14.12
C LEU A 120 -2.93 -7.07 14.70
N GLU A 121 -3.82 -7.98 15.02
CA GLU A 121 -3.44 -9.33 15.46
C GLU A 121 -2.68 -10.09 14.37
N ALA A 122 -3.16 -10.03 13.13
CA ALA A 122 -2.55 -10.70 11.98
C ALA A 122 -1.09 -10.29 11.74
N VAL A 123 -0.71 -9.05 12.10
CA VAL A 123 0.67 -8.56 12.00
C VAL A 123 1.46 -8.66 13.32
N GLY A 124 0.96 -9.41 14.31
CA GLY A 124 1.62 -9.60 15.60
C GLY A 124 1.59 -8.38 16.52
N LEU A 125 0.59 -7.49 16.37
CA LEU A 125 0.39 -6.30 17.20
C LEU A 125 -0.93 -6.36 17.99
N GLY A 126 -1.36 -7.55 18.39
CA GLY A 126 -2.51 -7.71 19.28
C GLY A 126 -2.38 -6.85 20.54
N GLY A 127 -3.44 -6.15 20.94
CA GLY A 127 -3.43 -5.24 22.09
C GLY A 127 -2.76 -3.88 21.88
N PHE A 128 -2.13 -3.59 20.74
CA PHE A 128 -1.48 -2.31 20.46
C PHE A 128 -2.45 -1.21 20.02
N GLY A 129 -3.71 -1.51 19.79
CA GLY A 129 -4.67 -0.59 19.19
C GLY A 129 -4.72 0.81 19.80
N ALA A 130 -4.61 0.93 21.14
CA ALA A 130 -4.64 2.22 21.83
C ALA A 130 -3.26 2.89 21.97
N ARG A 131 -2.17 2.26 21.51
CA ARG A 131 -0.82 2.84 21.62
C ARG A 131 -0.65 3.98 20.62
N PRO A 132 -0.05 5.12 21.03
CA PRO A 132 0.36 6.18 20.11
C PRO A 132 1.42 5.67 19.12
N ILE A 133 1.32 6.03 17.84
CA ILE A 133 2.28 5.61 16.81
C ILE A 133 3.70 6.14 17.08
N GLY A 134 3.83 7.28 17.77
CA GLY A 134 5.12 7.85 18.15
C GLY A 134 5.92 6.99 19.11
N SER A 135 5.28 6.09 19.87
CA SER A 135 5.94 5.19 20.81
C SER A 135 6.45 3.89 20.18
N LEU A 136 6.19 3.65 18.89
CA LEU A 136 6.53 2.41 18.21
C LEU A 136 7.99 2.42 17.71
N SER A 137 8.62 1.24 17.66
CA SER A 137 9.82 1.06 16.84
C SER A 137 9.51 1.22 15.34
N ALA A 138 10.53 1.37 14.49
CA ALA A 138 10.34 1.43 13.05
C ALA A 138 9.63 0.17 12.50
N GLY A 139 10.04 -1.01 12.95
CA GLY A 139 9.43 -2.28 12.55
C GLY A 139 7.99 -2.43 13.04
N GLN A 140 7.69 -2.00 14.27
CA GLN A 140 6.31 -2.00 14.77
C GLN A 140 5.42 -1.05 13.96
N PHE A 141 5.92 0.14 13.64
CA PHE A 141 5.18 1.09 12.80
C PHE A 141 4.94 0.53 11.39
N GLN A 142 5.93 -0.14 10.80
CA GLN A 142 5.78 -0.80 9.50
C GLN A 142 4.68 -1.87 9.54
N ARG A 143 4.61 -2.69 10.61
CA ARG A 143 3.53 -3.67 10.81
C ARG A 143 2.16 -2.99 10.94
N VAL A 144 2.04 -1.82 11.57
CA VAL A 144 0.78 -1.04 11.59
C VAL A 144 0.35 -0.64 10.19
N LEU A 145 1.30 -0.24 9.33
CA LEU A 145 1.01 0.10 7.94
C LEU A 145 0.58 -1.12 7.12
N PHE A 146 1.16 -2.31 7.40
CA PHE A 146 0.67 -3.57 6.82
C PHE A 146 -0.75 -3.89 7.29
N ALA A 147 -1.06 -3.74 8.59
CA ALA A 147 -2.42 -3.95 9.10
C ALA A 147 -3.44 -3.03 8.41
N ARG A 148 -3.07 -1.76 8.16
CA ARG A 148 -3.89 -0.84 7.37
C ARG A 148 -4.14 -1.35 5.94
N LEU A 149 -3.10 -1.88 5.30
CA LEU A 149 -3.17 -2.41 3.94
C LEU A 149 -4.08 -3.65 3.89
N LEU A 150 -3.94 -4.57 4.85
CA LEU A 150 -4.82 -5.75 4.98
C LEU A 150 -6.29 -5.35 5.18
N LEU A 151 -6.53 -4.33 6.03
CA LEU A 151 -7.89 -3.86 6.30
C LEU A 151 -8.54 -3.23 5.07
N GLN A 152 -7.75 -2.65 4.16
CA GLN A 152 -8.25 -2.06 2.91
C GLN A 152 -8.81 -3.11 1.95
N ASP A 153 -8.37 -4.38 2.03
CA ASP A 153 -8.82 -5.53 1.22
C ASP A 153 -8.90 -5.18 -0.28
N ALA A 154 -7.84 -4.60 -0.80
CA ALA A 154 -7.78 -4.11 -2.16
C ALA A 154 -7.34 -5.21 -3.14
N PRO A 155 -7.99 -5.34 -4.33
CA PRO A 155 -7.60 -6.33 -5.33
C PRO A 155 -6.23 -6.10 -5.96
N VAL A 156 -5.65 -4.91 -5.81
CA VAL A 156 -4.28 -4.59 -6.25
C VAL A 156 -3.49 -4.04 -5.07
N ILE A 157 -2.40 -4.71 -4.74
CA ILE A 157 -1.49 -4.32 -3.66
C ILE A 157 -0.16 -3.90 -4.28
N LEU A 158 0.29 -2.70 -3.96
CA LEU A 158 1.56 -2.12 -4.40
C LEU A 158 2.45 -1.92 -3.19
N LEU A 159 3.63 -2.54 -3.20
CA LEU A 159 4.58 -2.49 -2.09
C LEU A 159 5.88 -1.84 -2.57
N ASP A 160 6.26 -0.70 -1.99
CA ASP A 160 7.49 0.02 -2.31
C ASP A 160 8.50 -0.17 -1.18
N GLU A 161 9.50 -1.04 -1.39
CA GLU A 161 10.52 -1.42 -0.41
C GLU A 161 9.93 -1.80 0.99
N PRO A 162 8.93 -2.68 1.05
CA PRO A 162 8.12 -2.89 2.24
C PRO A 162 8.86 -3.44 3.45
N PHE A 163 10.05 -4.03 3.24
CA PHE A 163 10.77 -4.80 4.26
C PHE A 163 12.03 -4.13 4.80
N ASN A 164 12.36 -2.91 4.37
CA ASN A 164 13.61 -2.23 4.72
C ASN A 164 13.86 -2.03 6.23
N ALA A 165 12.82 -2.10 7.05
CA ALA A 165 12.91 -1.92 8.51
C ALA A 165 12.58 -3.20 9.31
N LEU A 166 12.48 -4.35 8.63
CA LEU A 166 12.02 -5.61 9.21
C LEU A 166 13.13 -6.66 9.20
N ASP A 167 13.16 -7.50 10.22
CA ASP A 167 13.99 -8.71 10.25
C ASP A 167 13.37 -9.82 9.38
N ALA A 168 14.21 -10.80 9.00
CA ALA A 168 13.82 -11.88 8.09
C ALA A 168 12.63 -12.72 8.60
N GLY A 169 12.51 -12.93 9.92
CA GLY A 169 11.41 -13.67 10.51
C GLY A 169 10.08 -12.91 10.34
N THR A 170 10.09 -11.62 10.67
CA THR A 170 8.93 -10.74 10.46
C THR A 170 8.50 -10.67 9.00
N VAL A 171 9.45 -10.65 8.06
CA VAL A 171 9.15 -10.66 6.62
C VAL A 171 8.41 -11.94 6.23
N ALA A 172 8.89 -13.12 6.69
CA ALA A 172 8.23 -14.39 6.40
C ALA A 172 6.79 -14.44 6.94
N ASP A 173 6.58 -13.96 8.18
CA ASP A 173 5.25 -13.88 8.80
C ASP A 173 4.30 -12.99 7.99
N LEU A 174 4.75 -11.82 7.57
CA LEU A 174 3.93 -10.88 6.79
C LEU A 174 3.62 -11.37 5.38
N LEU A 175 4.55 -12.08 4.73
CA LEU A 175 4.29 -12.70 3.42
C LEU A 175 3.26 -13.83 3.49
N GLY A 176 3.12 -14.48 4.65
CA GLY A 176 2.09 -15.50 4.87
C GLY A 176 0.68 -14.93 5.09
N VAL A 177 0.56 -13.62 5.30
CA VAL A 177 -0.72 -12.93 5.57
C VAL A 177 -1.22 -12.14 4.35
N VAL A 178 -0.36 -11.83 3.39
CA VAL A 178 -0.66 -11.13 2.13
C VAL A 178 -0.88 -12.15 1.00
#